data_3ffd80616308fe01b8de6b56f0ab7027
#
_entry.id   3ffd80616308fe01b8de6b56f0ab7027
#
_cell.length_a   1.000
_cell.length_b   1.000
_cell.length_c   1.000
_cell.angle_alpha   90.00
_cell.angle_beta   90.00
_cell.angle_gamma   90.00
#
_symmetry.space_group_name_H-M   'P 1'
#
loop_
_entity.id
_entity.type
_entity.pdbx_description
1 polymer ?
#
loop_
_entity_poly.entity_id
_entity_poly.type
_entity_poly.pdbx_seq_one_letter_code
_entity_poly.pdbx_strand_id
1 'polypeptide(L)'
;MKVTEFSNKTKVDHVRPEWEKYLGKDDFISYQPSYIGGTERDKFEKFTFPAEKTGDITYYLYDPIRNGAIRESGQYPLLVFIHGATNSFDGRICISHSGGEMFATADYQQRMGGGAFILVPLANEKKDENGELSDSWNEKYFPYLKSIIDKTVNDNPISDTIIAGGSSGGYMTWKMVLNYPELFDGCIPVSSGFMPSISQLKMLENNGVNVLYACGKHDEFGCYNNEYGEIYDYISTMKNGICYTPEWTRNGDHGVASLFFGIEMGQHCMITQVQANLMYDDGTPYYDKIPNGITGWIKNCHRNKE
;
A
#
# COMPACT_ATOMS: atom_id res chain seq x y z
N MET A 1 19.90 14.65 5.28
CA MET A 1 20.21 14.62 3.85
C MET A 1 19.72 15.93 3.25
N LYS A 2 20.52 16.61 2.40
CA LYS A 2 20.06 17.87 1.82
C LYS A 2 19.10 17.57 0.65
N VAL A 3 17.92 18.15 0.66
CA VAL A 3 16.88 18.02 -0.38
C VAL A 3 17.46 18.19 -1.79
N THR A 4 18.37 19.15 -1.96
CA THR A 4 19.04 19.44 -3.23
C THR A 4 19.90 18.32 -3.78
N GLU A 5 20.46 17.45 -2.95
CA GLU A 5 21.29 16.33 -3.42
C GLU A 5 20.43 15.16 -3.91
N PHE A 6 19.23 15.04 -3.37
CA PHE A 6 18.33 13.95 -3.73
C PHE A 6 17.49 14.31 -4.96
N SER A 7 16.93 15.51 -5.01
CA SER A 7 16.16 15.98 -6.17
C SER A 7 16.97 15.99 -7.46
N ASN A 8 18.30 16.23 -7.37
CA ASN A 8 19.19 16.13 -8.52
C ASN A 8 19.42 14.68 -9.01
N LYS A 9 19.26 13.69 -8.15
CA LYS A 9 19.39 12.27 -8.51
C LYS A 9 18.07 11.65 -8.94
N THR A 10 16.96 12.20 -8.46
CA THR A 10 15.60 11.76 -8.79
C THR A 10 14.94 12.63 -9.85
N LYS A 11 15.68 13.52 -10.51
CA LYS A 11 15.22 14.19 -11.72
C LYS A 11 15.03 13.15 -12.83
N VAL A 12 14.00 12.38 -12.64
CA VAL A 12 13.30 11.76 -13.73
C VAL A 12 12.58 12.88 -14.46
N ASP A 13 12.41 12.78 -15.76
CA ASP A 13 11.66 13.72 -16.60
C ASP A 13 10.15 13.71 -16.24
N HIS A 14 9.82 13.97 -14.98
CA HIS A 14 8.45 14.21 -14.58
C HIS A 14 8.20 15.71 -14.56
N VAL A 15 7.04 16.09 -15.03
CA VAL A 15 6.58 17.46 -14.95
C VAL A 15 6.51 17.82 -13.47
N ARG A 16 7.38 18.73 -13.04
CA ARG A 16 7.31 19.22 -11.66
C ARG A 16 5.94 19.83 -11.44
N PRO A 17 5.22 19.36 -10.43
CA PRO A 17 3.88 19.83 -10.20
C PRO A 17 3.88 21.29 -9.82
N GLU A 18 2.74 21.94 -10.01
CA GLU A 18 2.57 23.35 -9.66
C GLU A 18 2.89 23.69 -8.20
N TRP A 19 2.92 22.68 -7.30
CA TRP A 19 3.24 22.87 -5.89
C TRP A 19 4.68 23.36 -5.65
N GLU A 20 5.59 23.22 -6.61
CA GLU A 20 6.95 23.73 -6.50
C GLU A 20 6.98 25.24 -6.15
N LYS A 21 6.03 26.01 -6.67
CA LYS A 21 5.87 27.44 -6.35
C LYS A 21 5.42 27.72 -4.90
N TYR A 22 4.99 26.69 -4.19
CA TYR A 22 4.54 26.78 -2.81
C TYR A 22 5.60 26.29 -1.82
N LEU A 23 6.73 25.75 -2.25
CA LEU A 23 7.82 25.33 -1.37
C LEU A 23 8.20 26.45 -0.39
N GLY A 24 8.25 26.10 0.90
CA GLY A 24 8.55 27.03 1.98
C GLY A 24 7.35 27.84 2.49
N LYS A 25 6.14 27.59 1.99
CA LYS A 25 4.90 28.11 2.59
C LYS A 25 4.40 27.17 3.67
N ASP A 26 3.65 27.72 4.63
CA ASP A 26 3.21 27.01 5.84
C ASP A 26 2.39 25.74 5.54
N ASP A 27 1.64 25.71 4.42
CA ASP A 27 0.84 24.56 4.01
C ASP A 27 1.66 23.43 3.34
N PHE A 28 2.92 23.67 2.99
CA PHE A 28 3.78 22.71 2.29
C PHE A 28 4.97 22.34 3.15
N ILE A 29 4.86 21.21 3.82
CA ILE A 29 5.81 20.73 4.81
C ILE A 29 6.54 19.46 4.33
N SER A 30 7.70 19.20 4.94
CA SER A 30 8.37 17.93 4.80
C SER A 30 7.49 16.84 5.42
N TYR A 31 7.14 15.84 4.63
CA TYR A 31 6.42 14.68 5.13
C TYR A 31 7.39 13.72 5.80
N GLN A 32 7.10 13.39 7.03
CA GLN A 32 7.79 12.31 7.74
C GLN A 32 6.75 11.50 8.52
N PRO A 33 6.52 10.23 8.16
CA PRO A 33 5.60 9.39 8.88
C PRO A 33 6.00 9.25 10.35
N SER A 34 5.09 9.56 11.26
CA SER A 34 5.34 9.59 12.70
C SER A 34 5.67 8.22 13.30
N TYR A 35 5.30 7.15 12.63
CA TYR A 35 5.46 5.76 13.08
C TYR A 35 6.77 5.12 12.65
N ILE A 36 7.55 5.76 11.79
CA ILE A 36 8.86 5.21 11.41
C ILE A 36 9.79 5.21 12.60
N GLY A 37 10.34 4.04 12.89
CA GLY A 37 11.17 3.82 14.07
C GLY A 37 10.39 3.38 15.29
N GLY A 38 9.11 3.05 15.14
CA GLY A 38 8.32 2.38 16.17
C GLY A 38 8.84 0.99 16.50
N THR A 39 8.24 0.36 17.48
CA THR A 39 8.60 -0.98 17.99
C THR A 39 7.76 -2.10 17.38
N GLU A 40 6.68 -1.75 16.66
CA GLU A 40 5.73 -2.74 16.17
C GLU A 40 6.35 -3.69 15.14
N ARG A 41 7.28 -3.20 14.31
CA ARG A 41 7.99 -4.04 13.33
C ARG A 41 8.80 -5.18 13.97
N ASP A 42 9.19 -5.07 15.23
CA ASP A 42 9.94 -6.11 15.94
C ASP A 42 9.05 -7.31 16.31
N LYS A 43 7.72 -7.14 16.27
CA LYS A 43 6.73 -8.20 16.48
C LYS A 43 6.53 -9.09 15.26
N PHE A 44 7.10 -8.74 14.10
CA PHE A 44 7.03 -9.53 12.89
C PHE A 44 8.08 -10.64 12.89
N GLU A 45 7.66 -11.86 12.69
CA GLU A 45 8.56 -12.99 12.51
C GLU A 45 9.08 -13.04 11.08
N LYS A 46 10.38 -13.35 10.91
CA LYS A 46 11.03 -13.45 9.61
C LYS A 46 10.97 -14.89 9.08
N PHE A 47 10.59 -15.03 7.83
CA PHE A 47 10.58 -16.29 7.09
C PHE A 47 11.32 -16.16 5.77
N THR A 48 11.62 -17.31 5.19
CA THR A 48 12.21 -17.42 3.85
C THR A 48 11.44 -18.47 3.05
N PHE A 49 11.11 -18.14 1.81
CA PHE A 49 10.41 -19.03 0.88
C PHE A 49 11.33 -19.35 -0.29
N PRO A 50 11.58 -20.63 -0.61
CA PRO A 50 12.40 -21.03 -1.75
C PRO A 50 11.77 -20.59 -3.07
N ALA A 51 12.53 -19.89 -3.91
CA ALA A 51 12.02 -19.37 -5.17
C ALA A 51 13.08 -19.40 -6.27
N GLU A 52 13.02 -20.43 -7.12
CA GLU A 52 14.04 -20.74 -8.11
C GLU A 52 14.33 -19.58 -9.08
N LYS A 53 13.28 -18.87 -9.54
CA LYS A 53 13.42 -17.83 -10.58
C LYS A 53 13.82 -16.46 -10.06
N THR A 54 13.63 -16.20 -8.77
CA THR A 54 13.86 -14.88 -8.16
C THR A 54 14.93 -14.91 -7.09
N GLY A 55 15.42 -16.11 -6.71
CA GLY A 55 16.12 -16.32 -5.46
C GLY A 55 15.14 -16.37 -4.28
N ASP A 56 15.58 -16.93 -3.18
CA ASP A 56 14.74 -17.10 -1.99
C ASP A 56 14.12 -15.79 -1.53
N ILE A 57 12.80 -15.81 -1.32
CA ILE A 57 12.04 -14.61 -0.94
C ILE A 57 11.96 -14.53 0.58
N THR A 58 12.51 -13.46 1.13
CA THR A 58 12.28 -13.09 2.54
C THR A 58 10.88 -12.49 2.68
N TYR A 59 10.15 -12.89 3.73
CA TYR A 59 8.90 -12.23 4.12
C TYR A 59 8.79 -12.15 5.64
N TYR A 60 8.00 -11.19 6.09
CA TYR A 60 7.71 -10.98 7.50
C TYR A 60 6.23 -11.18 7.75
N LEU A 61 5.88 -11.80 8.89
CA LEU A 61 4.50 -12.07 9.28
C LEU A 61 4.27 -11.59 10.72
N TYR A 62 3.28 -10.71 10.89
CA TYR A 62 2.72 -10.38 12.18
C TYR A 62 1.53 -11.32 12.47
N ASP A 63 1.58 -11.97 13.61
CA ASP A 63 0.52 -12.84 14.11
C ASP A 63 -0.24 -12.10 15.23
N PRO A 64 -1.50 -11.70 15.00
CA PRO A 64 -2.29 -11.00 16.00
C PRO A 64 -2.58 -11.86 17.24
N ILE A 65 -2.71 -13.16 17.08
CA ILE A 65 -3.04 -14.09 18.19
C ILE A 65 -1.87 -14.15 19.17
N ARG A 66 -0.63 -14.29 18.67
CA ARG A 66 0.59 -14.25 19.49
C ARG A 66 0.78 -12.90 20.19
N ASN A 67 0.19 -11.83 19.65
CA ASN A 67 0.22 -10.50 20.22
C ASN A 67 -1.03 -10.17 21.06
N GLY A 68 -1.81 -11.18 21.45
CA GLY A 68 -2.91 -11.05 22.39
C GLY A 68 -4.24 -10.59 21.81
N ALA A 69 -4.39 -10.57 20.48
CA ALA A 69 -5.63 -10.22 19.81
C ALA A 69 -6.69 -11.34 20.03
N ILE A 70 -7.93 -10.92 20.25
CA ILE A 70 -9.08 -11.82 20.42
C ILE A 70 -10.23 -11.32 19.54
N ARG A 71 -10.68 -12.17 18.63
CA ARG A 71 -11.92 -11.97 17.85
C ARG A 71 -12.94 -13.04 18.20
N GLU A 72 -14.21 -12.64 18.34
CA GLU A 72 -15.31 -13.57 18.63
C GLU A 72 -15.46 -14.68 17.57
N SER A 73 -15.21 -14.34 16.29
CA SER A 73 -15.26 -15.31 15.20
C SER A 73 -14.12 -16.33 15.23
N GLY A 74 -13.04 -16.05 15.95
CA GLY A 74 -11.80 -16.84 15.90
C GLY A 74 -11.06 -16.78 14.56
N GLN A 75 -11.54 -15.97 13.59
CA GLN A 75 -10.93 -15.78 12.27
C GLN A 75 -10.53 -14.33 12.06
N TYR A 76 -9.46 -14.10 11.30
CA TYR A 76 -8.81 -12.80 11.14
C TYR A 76 -8.56 -12.49 9.67
N PRO A 77 -8.70 -11.25 9.22
CA PRO A 77 -8.24 -10.87 7.89
C PRO A 77 -6.71 -10.98 7.79
N LEU A 78 -6.22 -11.26 6.59
CA LEU A 78 -4.82 -11.18 6.20
C LEU A 78 -4.60 -9.93 5.36
N LEU A 79 -3.69 -9.06 5.80
CA LEU A 79 -3.22 -7.91 5.03
C LEU A 79 -1.86 -8.25 4.42
N VAL A 80 -1.76 -8.21 3.10
CA VAL A 80 -0.51 -8.37 2.36
C VAL A 80 -0.06 -6.99 1.91
N PHE A 81 1.05 -6.49 2.47
CA PHE A 81 1.63 -5.20 2.09
C PHE A 81 2.83 -5.38 1.17
N ILE A 82 2.72 -4.84 -0.04
CA ILE A 82 3.75 -4.89 -1.09
C ILE A 82 4.49 -3.55 -1.09
N HIS A 83 5.80 -3.61 -0.86
CA HIS A 83 6.64 -2.40 -0.76
C HIS A 83 6.85 -1.70 -2.11
N GLY A 84 7.21 -0.42 -2.06
CA GLY A 84 7.65 0.37 -3.20
C GLY A 84 9.08 0.00 -3.65
N ALA A 85 9.51 0.54 -4.79
CA ALA A 85 10.85 0.32 -5.31
C ALA A 85 11.92 0.75 -4.30
N THR A 86 13.00 0.00 -4.21
CA THR A 86 14.16 0.18 -3.33
C THR A 86 13.95 -0.17 -1.85
N ASN A 87 12.72 -0.31 -1.37
CA ASN A 87 12.47 -0.55 0.05
C ASN A 87 12.95 -1.92 0.54
N SER A 88 13.14 -2.91 -0.35
CA SER A 88 13.66 -4.22 0.02
C SER A 88 15.09 -4.15 0.60
N PHE A 89 15.88 -3.14 0.24
CA PHE A 89 17.23 -2.95 0.76
C PHE A 89 17.26 -2.63 2.26
N ASP A 90 16.15 -2.16 2.79
CA ASP A 90 16.03 -1.78 4.20
C ASP A 90 15.75 -2.98 5.12
N GLY A 91 15.57 -4.18 4.55
CA GLY A 91 15.30 -5.40 5.30
C GLY A 91 14.05 -5.25 6.18
N ARG A 92 14.17 -5.45 7.50
CA ARG A 92 13.04 -5.32 8.45
C ARG A 92 12.43 -3.91 8.47
N ILE A 93 13.20 -2.85 8.19
CA ILE A 93 12.69 -1.46 8.16
C ILE A 93 11.66 -1.28 7.05
N CYS A 94 11.72 -2.10 6.01
CA CYS A 94 10.71 -2.12 4.95
C CYS A 94 9.27 -2.26 5.49
N ILE A 95 9.09 -2.94 6.63
CA ILE A 95 7.77 -3.08 7.28
C ILE A 95 7.17 -1.71 7.60
N SER A 96 8.00 -0.76 8.06
CA SER A 96 7.56 0.62 8.34
C SER A 96 7.16 1.35 7.05
N HIS A 97 7.95 1.18 5.99
CA HIS A 97 7.71 1.85 4.70
C HIS A 97 6.50 1.28 3.95
N SER A 98 6.24 -0.02 4.07
CA SER A 98 5.13 -0.68 3.37
C SER A 98 3.77 -0.47 4.04
N GLY A 99 3.75 -0.03 5.29
CA GLY A 99 2.53 0.18 6.06
C GLY A 99 2.25 -0.86 7.15
N GLY A 100 2.93 -2.00 7.12
CA GLY A 100 2.69 -3.10 8.05
C GLY A 100 2.83 -2.68 9.52
N GLU A 101 3.80 -1.84 9.84
CA GLU A 101 4.05 -1.39 11.22
C GLU A 101 2.86 -0.65 11.82
N MET A 102 2.24 0.29 11.08
CA MET A 102 1.06 1.00 11.56
C MET A 102 -0.12 0.07 11.82
N PHE A 103 -0.35 -0.86 10.91
CA PHE A 103 -1.47 -1.80 11.04
C PHE A 103 -1.23 -2.85 12.15
N ALA A 104 0.00 -3.01 12.64
CA ALA A 104 0.32 -3.84 13.80
C ALA A 104 0.13 -3.11 15.15
N THR A 105 -0.15 -1.81 15.17
CA THR A 105 -0.41 -1.07 16.41
C THR A 105 -1.71 -1.55 17.08
N ALA A 106 -1.76 -1.50 18.40
CA ALA A 106 -2.92 -1.96 19.18
C ALA A 106 -4.23 -1.25 18.77
N ASP A 107 -4.16 0.05 18.50
CA ASP A 107 -5.32 0.84 18.05
C ASP A 107 -5.86 0.34 16.70
N TYR A 108 -4.99 0.17 15.69
CA TYR A 108 -5.41 -0.30 14.37
C TYR A 108 -5.91 -1.74 14.42
N GLN A 109 -5.27 -2.61 15.18
CA GLN A 109 -5.72 -3.98 15.39
C GLN A 109 -7.14 -4.01 15.99
N GLN A 110 -7.41 -3.15 16.96
CA GLN A 110 -8.75 -3.02 17.54
C GLN A 110 -9.76 -2.48 16.54
N ARG A 111 -9.42 -1.44 15.76
CA ARG A 111 -10.29 -0.86 14.73
C ARG A 111 -10.62 -1.86 13.61
N MET A 112 -9.72 -2.77 13.29
CA MET A 112 -9.96 -3.87 12.34
C MET A 112 -10.84 -5.00 12.92
N GLY A 113 -11.43 -4.81 14.10
CA GLY A 113 -12.35 -5.75 14.72
C GLY A 113 -11.69 -6.78 15.63
N GLY A 114 -10.56 -6.43 16.24
CA GLY A 114 -9.85 -7.24 17.24
C GLY A 114 -8.64 -7.99 16.70
N GLY A 115 -8.15 -7.66 15.52
CA GLY A 115 -6.90 -8.18 14.99
C GLY A 115 -6.90 -8.50 13.51
N ALA A 116 -5.70 -8.48 12.92
CA ALA A 116 -5.43 -8.89 11.54
C ALA A 116 -4.01 -9.45 11.44
N PHE A 117 -3.81 -10.50 10.66
CA PHE A 117 -2.47 -10.92 10.22
C PHE A 117 -1.91 -9.91 9.23
N ILE A 118 -0.60 -9.71 9.24
CA ILE A 118 0.05 -8.77 8.30
C ILE A 118 1.26 -9.47 7.70
N LEU A 119 1.27 -9.61 6.38
CA LEU A 119 2.32 -10.25 5.59
C LEU A 119 3.05 -9.19 4.77
N VAL A 120 4.37 -9.11 4.88
CA VAL A 120 5.23 -8.18 4.15
C VAL A 120 6.33 -8.97 3.43
N PRO A 121 6.11 -9.38 2.17
CA PRO A 121 7.14 -10.01 1.36
C PRO A 121 8.11 -8.95 0.81
N LEU A 122 9.37 -9.36 0.58
CA LEU A 122 10.41 -8.52 -0.01
C LEU A 122 10.77 -9.02 -1.41
N ALA A 123 10.84 -8.12 -2.38
CA ALA A 123 11.48 -8.40 -3.65
C ALA A 123 13.00 -8.53 -3.47
N ASN A 124 13.65 -9.32 -4.29
CA ASN A 124 15.09 -9.46 -4.31
C ASN A 124 15.75 -8.40 -5.21
N GLU A 125 15.42 -7.14 -4.94
CA GLU A 125 15.93 -6.01 -5.69
C GLU A 125 17.47 -5.94 -5.65
N LYS A 126 18.07 -5.49 -6.76
CA LYS A 126 19.50 -5.26 -6.88
C LYS A 126 19.75 -3.90 -7.51
N LYS A 127 20.87 -3.29 -7.16
CA LYS A 127 21.40 -2.11 -7.85
C LYS A 127 22.68 -2.52 -8.53
N ASP A 128 22.84 -2.13 -9.79
CA ASP A 128 24.10 -2.26 -10.50
C ASP A 128 25.12 -1.18 -10.06
N GLU A 129 26.31 -1.19 -10.67
CA GLU A 129 27.37 -0.22 -10.42
C GLU A 129 26.97 1.24 -10.78
N ASN A 130 25.99 1.43 -11.65
CA ASN A 130 25.43 2.71 -12.03
C ASN A 130 24.27 3.15 -11.14
N GLY A 131 23.84 2.27 -10.22
CA GLY A 131 22.70 2.48 -9.33
C GLY A 131 21.36 2.17 -9.98
N GLU A 132 21.34 1.54 -11.17
CA GLU A 132 20.10 1.10 -11.81
C GLU A 132 19.48 -0.09 -11.06
N LEU A 133 18.16 0.00 -10.85
CA LEU A 133 17.39 -0.99 -10.13
C LEU A 133 17.01 -2.16 -11.04
N SER A 134 17.28 -3.37 -10.59
CA SER A 134 16.83 -4.60 -11.24
C SER A 134 16.14 -5.52 -10.23
N ASP A 135 15.48 -6.56 -10.73
CA ASP A 135 14.80 -7.59 -9.93
C ASP A 135 13.72 -7.04 -8.97
N SER A 136 13.19 -5.82 -9.22
CA SER A 136 12.00 -5.31 -8.55
C SER A 136 10.76 -6.13 -8.93
N TRP A 137 9.60 -5.78 -8.37
CA TRP A 137 8.35 -6.51 -8.60
C TRP A 137 8.04 -6.69 -10.09
N ASN A 138 7.90 -7.95 -10.50
CA ASN A 138 7.57 -8.35 -11.87
C ASN A 138 6.86 -9.72 -11.88
N GLU A 139 6.47 -10.20 -13.05
CA GLU A 139 5.68 -11.43 -13.21
C GLU A 139 6.35 -12.71 -12.67
N LYS A 140 7.68 -12.73 -12.55
CA LYS A 140 8.40 -13.89 -11.97
C LYS A 140 8.01 -14.13 -10.51
N TYR A 141 7.56 -13.09 -9.79
CA TYR A 141 7.14 -13.19 -8.39
C TYR A 141 5.73 -13.77 -8.21
N PHE A 142 4.84 -13.69 -9.21
CA PHE A 142 3.44 -14.06 -9.06
C PHE A 142 3.21 -15.43 -8.43
N PRO A 143 3.80 -16.54 -8.95
CA PRO A 143 3.55 -17.87 -8.39
C PRO A 143 4.08 -18.01 -6.96
N TYR A 144 5.17 -17.34 -6.64
CA TYR A 144 5.79 -17.41 -5.31
C TYR A 144 5.01 -16.61 -4.28
N LEU A 145 4.57 -15.40 -4.63
CA LEU A 145 3.70 -14.62 -3.77
C LEU A 145 2.38 -15.34 -3.52
N LYS A 146 1.78 -15.93 -4.57
CA LYS A 146 0.60 -16.78 -4.39
C LYS A 146 0.88 -17.91 -3.40
N SER A 147 1.97 -18.63 -3.55
CA SER A 147 2.33 -19.75 -2.67
C SER A 147 2.59 -19.31 -1.23
N ILE A 148 3.21 -18.15 -1.01
CA ILE A 148 3.42 -17.58 0.33
C ILE A 148 2.07 -17.21 0.97
N ILE A 149 1.17 -16.59 0.20
CA ILE A 149 -0.18 -16.23 0.65
C ILE A 149 -0.99 -17.49 0.96
N ASP A 150 -1.03 -18.46 0.03
CA ASP A 150 -1.73 -19.74 0.23
C ASP A 150 -1.25 -20.46 1.49
N LYS A 151 0.08 -20.50 1.69
CA LYS A 151 0.67 -21.09 2.91
C LYS A 151 0.20 -20.33 4.14
N THR A 152 0.22 -19.01 4.12
CA THR A 152 -0.20 -18.18 5.27
C THR A 152 -1.67 -18.40 5.59
N VAL A 153 -2.53 -18.47 4.57
CA VAL A 153 -3.97 -18.75 4.72
C VAL A 153 -4.23 -20.16 5.28
N ASN A 154 -3.50 -21.16 4.80
CA ASN A 154 -3.67 -22.55 5.24
C ASN A 154 -3.17 -22.80 6.67
N ASP A 155 -2.13 -22.09 7.09
CA ASP A 155 -1.49 -22.28 8.40
C ASP A 155 -2.16 -21.46 9.52
N ASN A 156 -3.05 -20.52 9.17
CA ASN A 156 -3.64 -19.58 10.13
C ASN A 156 -5.16 -19.44 9.94
N PRO A 157 -5.92 -19.02 10.96
CA PRO A 157 -7.37 -18.84 10.86
C PRO A 157 -7.72 -17.54 10.11
N ILE A 158 -7.50 -17.54 8.79
CA ILE A 158 -7.76 -16.38 7.93
C ILE A 158 -9.20 -16.41 7.41
N SER A 159 -9.90 -15.27 7.51
CA SER A 159 -11.25 -15.08 6.96
C SER A 159 -11.23 -14.46 5.55
N ASP A 160 -10.43 -13.43 5.36
CA ASP A 160 -10.39 -12.61 4.15
C ASP A 160 -8.94 -12.25 3.83
N THR A 161 -8.61 -12.08 2.54
CA THR A 161 -7.27 -11.71 2.10
C THR A 161 -7.32 -10.39 1.35
N ILE A 162 -6.58 -9.41 1.84
CA ILE A 162 -6.51 -8.05 1.28
C ILE A 162 -5.06 -7.75 0.92
N ILE A 163 -4.83 -7.24 -0.28
CA ILE A 163 -3.49 -6.85 -0.74
C ILE A 163 -3.41 -5.34 -0.95
N ALA A 164 -2.33 -4.73 -0.49
CA ALA A 164 -2.10 -3.30 -0.59
C ALA A 164 -0.65 -3.01 -0.98
N GLY A 165 -0.41 -1.90 -1.65
CA GLY A 165 0.95 -1.45 -1.94
C GLY A 165 0.99 -0.11 -2.66
N GLY A 166 2.10 0.60 -2.51
CA GLY A 166 2.33 1.89 -3.15
C GLY A 166 3.40 1.83 -4.23
N SER A 167 3.31 2.68 -5.25
CA SER A 167 4.29 2.78 -6.33
C SER A 167 4.45 1.44 -7.08
N SER A 168 5.64 0.87 -7.15
CA SER A 168 5.86 -0.47 -7.70
C SER A 168 5.05 -1.55 -6.95
N GLY A 169 4.82 -1.36 -5.65
CA GLY A 169 3.90 -2.20 -4.88
C GLY A 169 2.45 -2.05 -5.32
N GLY A 170 2.03 -0.84 -5.70
CA GLY A 170 0.70 -0.59 -6.28
C GLY A 170 0.52 -1.28 -7.63
N TYR A 171 1.56 -1.23 -8.48
CA TYR A 171 1.63 -2.02 -9.71
C TYR A 171 1.45 -3.52 -9.42
N MET A 172 2.23 -4.06 -8.48
CA MET A 172 2.17 -5.48 -8.13
C MET A 172 0.82 -5.86 -7.51
N THR A 173 0.22 -4.99 -6.70
CA THR A 173 -1.12 -5.16 -6.15
C THR A 173 -2.15 -5.39 -7.27
N TRP A 174 -2.20 -4.51 -8.28
CA TRP A 174 -3.05 -4.69 -9.45
C TRP A 174 -2.77 -6.00 -10.18
N LYS A 175 -1.49 -6.30 -10.45
CA LYS A 175 -1.12 -7.50 -11.19
C LYS A 175 -1.51 -8.78 -10.45
N MET A 176 -1.35 -8.82 -9.14
CA MET A 176 -1.74 -9.99 -8.33
C MET A 176 -3.25 -10.22 -8.37
N VAL A 177 -4.07 -9.20 -8.15
CA VAL A 177 -5.54 -9.38 -8.16
C VAL A 177 -6.09 -9.68 -9.55
N LEU A 178 -5.44 -9.20 -10.61
CA LEU A 178 -5.84 -9.51 -11.98
C LEU A 178 -5.47 -10.94 -12.40
N ASN A 179 -4.39 -11.49 -11.86
CA ASN A 179 -3.96 -12.86 -12.17
C ASN A 179 -4.61 -13.92 -11.27
N TYR A 180 -4.97 -13.55 -10.04
CA TYR A 180 -5.53 -14.44 -9.02
C TYR A 180 -6.72 -13.78 -8.31
N PRO A 181 -7.79 -13.42 -9.04
CA PRO A 181 -8.93 -12.71 -8.44
C PRO A 181 -9.63 -13.54 -7.35
N GLU A 182 -9.53 -14.87 -7.43
CA GLU A 182 -10.09 -15.79 -6.43
C GLU A 182 -9.35 -15.75 -5.08
N LEU A 183 -8.11 -15.29 -5.06
CA LEU A 183 -7.27 -15.25 -3.85
C LEU A 183 -7.59 -14.06 -2.94
N PHE A 184 -8.16 -12.99 -3.49
CA PHE A 184 -8.29 -11.71 -2.78
C PHE A 184 -9.74 -11.29 -2.60
N ASP A 185 -10.12 -10.89 -1.41
CA ASP A 185 -11.40 -10.27 -1.08
C ASP A 185 -11.35 -8.77 -1.29
N GLY A 186 -10.16 -8.16 -1.28
CA GLY A 186 -9.97 -6.75 -1.58
C GLY A 186 -8.55 -6.37 -1.96
N CYS A 187 -8.42 -5.19 -2.57
CA CYS A 187 -7.13 -4.61 -2.92
C CYS A 187 -7.09 -3.09 -2.71
N ILE A 188 -5.90 -2.61 -2.33
CA ILE A 188 -5.60 -1.18 -2.13
C ILE A 188 -4.36 -0.82 -2.95
N PRO A 189 -4.47 -0.68 -4.28
CA PRO A 189 -3.39 -0.19 -5.13
C PRO A 189 -3.25 1.32 -4.98
N VAL A 190 -2.03 1.80 -4.68
CA VAL A 190 -1.77 3.21 -4.36
C VAL A 190 -0.68 3.75 -5.27
N SER A 191 -0.89 4.93 -5.87
CA SER A 191 0.08 5.62 -6.75
C SER A 191 0.75 4.66 -7.74
N SER A 192 -0.08 3.88 -8.44
CA SER A 192 0.37 2.84 -9.37
C SER A 192 0.59 3.42 -10.77
N GLY A 193 1.75 3.17 -11.38
CA GLY A 193 2.02 3.48 -12.79
C GLY A 193 1.27 2.59 -13.80
N PHE A 194 0.41 1.69 -13.34
CA PHE A 194 -0.42 0.83 -14.15
C PHE A 194 -1.89 0.96 -13.72
N MET A 195 -2.78 1.05 -14.70
CA MET A 195 -4.23 1.01 -14.48
C MET A 195 -4.85 -0.16 -15.27
N PRO A 196 -5.77 -0.93 -14.64
CA PRO A 196 -6.52 -1.95 -15.35
C PRO A 196 -7.45 -1.33 -16.40
N SER A 197 -7.77 -2.10 -17.43
CA SER A 197 -8.87 -1.75 -18.34
C SER A 197 -10.23 -1.90 -17.66
N ILE A 198 -11.27 -1.26 -18.20
CA ILE A 198 -12.64 -1.41 -17.69
C ILE A 198 -13.10 -2.88 -17.73
N SER A 199 -12.68 -3.65 -18.75
CA SER A 199 -13.01 -5.08 -18.83
C SER A 199 -12.37 -5.89 -17.69
N GLN A 200 -11.15 -5.54 -17.29
CA GLN A 200 -10.48 -6.16 -16.14
C GLN A 200 -11.14 -5.76 -14.81
N LEU A 201 -11.56 -4.50 -14.67
CA LEU A 201 -12.31 -4.05 -13.49
C LEU A 201 -13.67 -4.76 -13.38
N LYS A 202 -14.39 -4.94 -14.49
CA LYS A 202 -15.62 -5.74 -14.53
C LYS A 202 -15.38 -7.19 -14.10
N MET A 203 -14.26 -7.77 -14.50
CA MET A 203 -13.88 -9.12 -14.06
C MET A 203 -13.65 -9.14 -12.55
N LEU A 204 -12.97 -8.16 -11.95
CA LEU A 204 -12.78 -8.06 -10.49
C LEU A 204 -14.12 -7.88 -9.76
N GLU A 205 -15.00 -7.01 -10.27
CA GLU A 205 -16.34 -6.79 -9.74
C GLU A 205 -17.18 -8.07 -9.74
N ASN A 206 -17.19 -8.80 -10.86
CA ASN A 206 -17.89 -10.07 -10.99
C ASN A 206 -17.33 -11.18 -10.06
N ASN A 207 -16.05 -11.09 -9.70
CA ASN A 207 -15.42 -11.96 -8.71
C ASN A 207 -15.63 -11.47 -7.27
N GLY A 208 -16.37 -10.37 -7.06
CA GLY A 208 -16.66 -9.81 -5.75
C GLY A 208 -15.45 -9.18 -5.05
N VAL A 209 -14.39 -8.83 -5.79
CA VAL A 209 -13.20 -8.18 -5.23
C VAL A 209 -13.51 -6.73 -4.90
N ASN A 210 -13.28 -6.32 -3.67
CA ASN A 210 -13.41 -4.94 -3.24
C ASN A 210 -12.17 -4.14 -3.68
N VAL A 211 -12.37 -2.97 -4.28
CA VAL A 211 -11.29 -2.14 -4.81
C VAL A 211 -11.28 -0.79 -4.11
N LEU A 212 -10.15 -0.42 -3.52
CA LEU A 212 -9.88 0.92 -3.02
C LEU A 212 -8.64 1.45 -3.73
N TYR A 213 -8.82 2.26 -4.76
CA TYR A 213 -7.72 2.93 -5.45
C TYR A 213 -7.44 4.29 -4.84
N ALA A 214 -6.16 4.63 -4.63
CA ALA A 214 -5.74 5.92 -4.12
C ALA A 214 -4.54 6.48 -4.89
N CYS A 215 -4.62 7.74 -5.35
CA CYS A 215 -3.53 8.43 -6.01
C CYS A 215 -3.74 9.95 -5.95
N GLY A 216 -2.74 10.73 -5.57
CA GLY A 216 -2.80 12.19 -5.62
C GLY A 216 -2.75 12.70 -7.06
N LYS A 217 -3.54 13.74 -7.40
CA LYS A 217 -3.56 14.29 -8.76
C LYS A 217 -2.23 14.94 -9.18
N HIS A 218 -1.43 15.34 -8.22
CA HIS A 218 -0.12 15.95 -8.45
C HIS A 218 1.04 14.97 -8.19
N ASP A 219 0.80 13.67 -8.37
CA ASP A 219 1.84 12.63 -8.25
C ASP A 219 3.05 12.97 -9.13
N GLU A 220 4.24 13.08 -8.54
CA GLU A 220 5.47 13.53 -9.21
C GLU A 220 5.99 12.52 -10.23
N PHE A 221 5.56 11.27 -10.17
CA PHE A 221 5.93 10.22 -11.11
C PHE A 221 4.86 9.99 -12.19
N GLY A 222 3.81 10.83 -12.20
CA GLY A 222 2.76 10.75 -13.21
C GLY A 222 1.87 9.52 -13.10
N CYS A 223 1.75 8.94 -11.89
CA CYS A 223 0.85 7.81 -11.66
C CYS A 223 -0.62 8.20 -11.78
N TYR A 224 -0.96 9.47 -11.56
CA TYR A 224 -2.25 10.03 -11.94
C TYR A 224 -2.20 10.55 -13.37
N ASN A 225 -3.15 10.12 -14.20
CA ASN A 225 -3.25 10.59 -15.59
C ASN A 225 -4.73 10.84 -15.92
N ASN A 226 -5.03 12.05 -16.42
CA ASN A 226 -6.38 12.42 -16.84
C ASN A 226 -6.95 11.52 -17.96
N GLU A 227 -6.09 10.86 -18.75
CA GLU A 227 -6.51 9.87 -19.75
C GLU A 227 -7.21 8.66 -19.14
N TYR A 228 -7.01 8.39 -17.84
CA TYR A 228 -7.70 7.35 -17.10
C TYR A 228 -9.01 7.80 -16.45
N GLY A 229 -9.55 8.97 -16.82
CA GLY A 229 -10.79 9.51 -16.25
C GLY A 229 -11.93 8.51 -16.24
N GLU A 230 -12.19 7.85 -17.37
CA GLU A 230 -13.24 6.81 -17.45
C GLU A 230 -12.99 5.62 -16.51
N ILE A 231 -11.73 5.28 -16.26
CA ILE A 231 -11.36 4.20 -15.34
C ILE A 231 -11.61 4.62 -13.90
N TYR A 232 -11.24 5.84 -13.52
CA TYR A 232 -11.52 6.39 -12.18
C TYR A 232 -13.01 6.48 -11.89
N ASP A 233 -13.79 6.95 -12.90
CA ASP A 233 -15.24 7.00 -12.84
C ASP A 233 -15.84 5.60 -12.68
N TYR A 234 -15.34 4.63 -13.45
CA TYR A 234 -15.80 3.25 -13.33
C TYR A 234 -15.52 2.69 -11.92
N ILE A 235 -14.31 2.82 -11.39
CA ILE A 235 -13.99 2.37 -10.02
C ILE A 235 -14.92 3.05 -9.00
N SER A 236 -15.23 4.33 -9.18
CA SER A 236 -16.11 5.07 -8.28
C SER A 236 -17.57 4.59 -8.29
N THR A 237 -17.98 3.92 -9.35
CA THR A 237 -19.34 3.40 -9.58
C THR A 237 -19.48 1.90 -9.40
N MET A 238 -18.37 1.16 -9.30
CA MET A 238 -18.39 -0.27 -8.98
C MET A 238 -19.13 -0.50 -7.65
N LYS A 239 -19.88 -1.58 -7.57
CA LYS A 239 -20.61 -1.99 -6.36
C LYS A 239 -19.72 -1.97 -5.09
N ASN A 240 -18.47 -2.40 -5.24
CA ASN A 240 -17.48 -2.49 -4.17
C ASN A 240 -16.23 -1.67 -4.47
N GLY A 241 -16.39 -0.53 -5.18
CA GLY A 241 -15.29 0.30 -5.62
C GLY A 241 -15.22 1.64 -4.88
N ILE A 242 -14.02 2.05 -4.55
CA ILE A 242 -13.70 3.36 -4.00
C ILE A 242 -12.52 3.92 -4.79
N CYS A 243 -12.67 5.11 -5.35
CA CYS A 243 -11.59 5.84 -6.01
C CYS A 243 -11.32 7.13 -5.23
N TYR A 244 -10.17 7.21 -4.60
CA TYR A 244 -9.72 8.38 -3.86
C TYR A 244 -8.59 9.08 -4.59
N THR A 245 -8.92 10.15 -5.30
CA THR A 245 -7.96 10.94 -6.08
C THR A 245 -8.03 12.40 -5.67
N PRO A 246 -7.49 12.75 -4.47
CA PRO A 246 -7.52 14.11 -3.97
C PRO A 246 -6.66 15.03 -4.82
N GLU A 247 -6.99 16.32 -4.84
CA GLU A 247 -6.18 17.35 -5.48
C GLU A 247 -4.74 17.35 -4.93
N TRP A 248 -4.62 17.22 -3.60
CA TRP A 248 -3.34 17.20 -2.91
C TRP A 248 -3.28 16.05 -1.90
N THR A 249 -2.16 15.33 -1.91
CA THR A 249 -1.80 14.42 -0.82
C THR A 249 -1.44 15.27 0.40
N ARG A 250 -2.05 14.97 1.53
CA ARG A 250 -1.85 15.71 2.78
C ARG A 250 -1.05 14.90 3.79
N ASN A 251 -0.50 15.59 4.79
CA ASN A 251 0.16 14.98 5.93
C ASN A 251 -0.65 15.30 7.20
N GLY A 252 -1.66 14.48 7.49
CA GLY A 252 -2.53 14.72 8.63
C GLY A 252 -3.11 16.13 8.61
N ASP A 253 -3.10 16.79 9.75
CA ASP A 253 -3.56 18.19 9.92
C ASP A 253 -2.52 19.22 9.46
N HIS A 254 -1.33 18.77 9.04
CA HIS A 254 -0.19 19.64 8.81
C HIS A 254 -0.09 20.22 7.39
N GLY A 255 -1.06 19.94 6.51
CA GLY A 255 -1.09 20.54 5.19
C GLY A 255 -0.64 19.60 4.08
N VAL A 256 -0.26 20.18 2.93
CA VAL A 256 0.07 19.45 1.71
C VAL A 256 1.48 18.85 1.78
N ALA A 257 1.60 17.56 1.50
CA ALA A 257 2.89 16.89 1.47
C ALA A 257 3.69 17.28 0.21
N SER A 258 4.80 17.99 0.38
CA SER A 258 5.72 18.35 -0.71
C SER A 258 6.97 17.47 -0.71
N LEU A 259 7.40 17.04 0.47
CA LEU A 259 8.61 16.26 0.66
C LEU A 259 8.31 14.95 1.38
N PHE A 260 9.06 13.90 1.03
CA PHE A 260 9.11 12.65 1.74
C PHE A 260 10.56 12.36 2.13
N PHE A 261 10.86 12.42 3.44
CA PHE A 261 12.24 12.34 3.95
C PHE A 261 13.23 13.27 3.25
N GLY A 262 12.79 14.48 2.95
CA GLY A 262 13.62 15.47 2.25
C GLY A 262 13.71 15.27 0.73
N ILE A 263 12.92 14.36 0.17
CA ILE A 263 12.80 14.10 -1.27
C ILE A 263 11.53 14.77 -1.79
N GLU A 264 11.60 15.43 -2.94
CA GLU A 264 10.47 16.05 -3.61
C GLU A 264 9.55 15.00 -4.25
N MET A 265 8.90 14.17 -3.43
CA MET A 265 7.99 13.12 -3.86
C MET A 265 6.82 12.94 -2.89
N GLY A 266 6.45 13.99 -2.18
CA GLY A 266 5.40 13.93 -1.17
C GLY A 266 4.04 13.57 -1.76
N GLN A 267 3.74 14.02 -2.98
CA GLN A 267 2.48 13.71 -3.65
C GLN A 267 2.42 12.26 -4.13
N HIS A 268 3.54 11.69 -4.57
CA HIS A 268 3.65 10.27 -4.92
C HIS A 268 3.45 9.36 -3.70
N CYS A 269 3.83 9.82 -2.51
CA CYS A 269 3.76 9.03 -1.28
C CYS A 269 2.35 8.96 -0.66
N MET A 270 1.30 8.88 -1.47
CA MET A 270 -0.08 8.65 -1.04
C MET A 270 -0.24 7.42 -0.12
N ILE A 271 0.65 6.43 -0.24
CA ILE A 271 0.64 5.26 0.65
C ILE A 271 0.71 5.66 2.13
N THR A 272 1.36 6.77 2.44
CA THR A 272 1.48 7.25 3.81
C THR A 272 0.15 7.77 4.37
N GLN A 273 -0.75 8.30 3.52
CA GLN A 273 -2.11 8.62 3.95
C GLN A 273 -2.94 7.35 4.21
N VAL A 274 -2.73 6.31 3.40
CA VAL A 274 -3.34 4.99 3.64
C VAL A 274 -2.85 4.43 4.98
N GLN A 275 -1.55 4.55 5.26
CA GLN A 275 -0.95 4.17 6.54
C GLN A 275 -1.50 5.00 7.71
N ALA A 276 -1.75 6.28 7.50
CA ALA A 276 -2.42 7.17 8.47
C ALA A 276 -3.95 7.00 8.49
N ASN A 277 -4.45 5.87 7.98
CA ASN A 277 -5.87 5.50 8.01
C ASN A 277 -6.79 6.40 7.16
N LEU A 278 -6.29 7.27 6.30
CA LEU A 278 -7.03 8.31 5.58
C LEU A 278 -7.87 9.19 6.53
N MET A 279 -7.31 9.53 7.68
CA MET A 279 -7.96 10.32 8.72
C MET A 279 -7.07 11.48 9.19
N TYR A 280 -7.70 12.56 9.60
CA TYR A 280 -7.08 13.61 10.38
C TYR A 280 -6.79 13.12 11.81
N ASP A 281 -5.94 13.85 12.54
CA ASP A 281 -5.55 13.48 13.90
C ASP A 281 -6.75 13.51 14.88
N ASP A 282 -7.78 14.31 14.58
CA ASP A 282 -9.02 14.35 15.35
C ASP A 282 -9.99 13.19 15.05
N GLY A 283 -9.62 12.31 14.11
CA GLY A 283 -10.44 11.18 13.69
C GLY A 283 -11.45 11.49 12.59
N THR A 284 -11.44 12.70 12.03
CA THR A 284 -12.27 13.05 10.88
C THR A 284 -11.71 12.38 9.62
N PRO A 285 -12.51 11.72 8.77
CA PRO A 285 -12.03 11.08 7.56
C PRO A 285 -11.63 12.12 6.49
N TYR A 286 -10.59 11.83 5.72
CA TYR A 286 -10.28 12.63 4.52
C TYR A 286 -11.32 12.47 3.41
N TYR A 287 -12.06 11.37 3.45
CA TYR A 287 -12.97 10.99 2.38
C TYR A 287 -14.24 10.34 2.94
N ASP A 288 -15.39 10.97 2.68
CA ASP A 288 -16.68 10.56 3.25
C ASP A 288 -17.11 9.13 2.91
N LYS A 289 -16.62 8.57 1.78
CA LYS A 289 -16.88 7.18 1.42
C LYS A 289 -16.16 6.17 2.32
N ILE A 290 -15.20 6.64 3.13
CA ILE A 290 -14.43 5.80 4.07
C ILE A 290 -14.54 6.42 5.48
N PRO A 291 -15.74 6.49 6.07
CA PRO A 291 -15.98 7.22 7.32
C PRO A 291 -15.20 6.65 8.52
N ASN A 292 -14.79 5.40 8.47
CA ASN A 292 -14.01 4.73 9.51
C ASN A 292 -12.56 4.47 9.07
N GLY A 293 -12.11 5.14 8.01
CA GLY A 293 -10.77 5.00 7.44
C GLY A 293 -10.49 3.62 6.84
N ILE A 294 -9.24 3.39 6.54
CA ILE A 294 -8.76 2.12 5.95
C ILE A 294 -9.02 0.93 6.88
N THR A 295 -8.81 1.09 8.18
CA THR A 295 -9.06 0.01 9.17
C THR A 295 -10.53 -0.41 9.20
N GLY A 296 -11.45 0.54 9.09
CA GLY A 296 -12.88 0.26 8.99
C GLY A 296 -13.27 -0.37 7.66
N TRP A 297 -12.62 0.05 6.56
CA TRP A 297 -12.80 -0.58 5.26
C TRP A 297 -12.33 -2.05 5.28
N ILE A 298 -11.15 -2.32 5.84
CA ILE A 298 -10.61 -3.68 6.00
C ILE A 298 -11.54 -4.55 6.83
N LYS A 299 -12.06 -4.03 7.95
CA LYS A 299 -12.99 -4.74 8.82
C LYS A 299 -14.24 -5.23 8.07
N ASN A 300 -14.69 -4.48 7.07
CA ASN A 300 -15.91 -4.75 6.30
C ASN A 300 -15.61 -5.32 4.89
N CYS A 301 -14.35 -5.57 4.58
CA CYS A 301 -13.92 -6.08 3.29
C CYS A 301 -14.13 -7.59 3.21
N HIS A 302 -15.34 -7.99 2.85
CA HIS A 302 -15.70 -9.39 2.63
C HIS A 302 -16.12 -9.55 1.19
N ARG A 303 -15.77 -10.68 0.60
CA ARG A 303 -16.29 -11.04 -0.72
C ARG A 303 -17.77 -11.38 -0.57
N ASN A 304 -18.61 -10.66 -1.29
CA ASN A 304 -20.01 -11.06 -1.44
C ASN A 304 -20.04 -12.35 -2.29
N LYS A 305 -20.06 -13.49 -1.63
CA LYS A 305 -20.36 -14.77 -2.28
C LYS A 305 -21.88 -14.79 -2.47
N GLU A 306 -22.35 -14.35 -3.64
CA GLU A 306 -23.71 -14.63 -4.06
C GLU A 306 -23.84 -16.10 -4.46
#